data_8532faacc12cea853b8f08322a897725
#
_entry.id   8532faacc12cea853b8f08322a897725
#
_cell.length_a   1.000
_cell.length_b   1.000
_cell.length_c   1.000
_cell.angle_alpha   90.00
_cell.angle_beta   90.00
_cell.angle_gamma   90.00
#
_symmetry.space_group_name_H-M   'P 1'
#
loop_
_entity.id
_entity.type
_entity.pdbx_description
1 polymer ?
#
loop_
_entity_poly.entity_id
_entity_poly.type
_entity_poly.pdbx_seq_one_letter_code
_entity_poly.pdbx_strand_id
1 'polypeptide(L)'
;MKKTNRSSHDELNLTNYSAMKNILYCLNNTVKCHSPLLCLCSLKILIGTLIPILTTILPKIVIEMITAKQSVYKLASAILSFMGSLAILSGADKFLTKLIYHQKFRMNTFYLKHAALKGLTTDYINQENGIFRKLQAESFECCNGNYSPLSNIYEILIKLCTSFLGLSVFGSMLIQIHWGIIIFLIITTVISYYLNQKIIAWTAA
;
A
#
# COMPACT_ATOMS: atom_id res chain seq x y z
N MET A 1 27.63 32.73 41.71
CA MET A 1 27.30 32.06 40.45
C MET A 1 26.28 30.96 40.71
N LYS A 2 25.00 31.26 40.53
CA LYS A 2 23.91 30.27 40.71
C LYS A 2 23.72 29.51 39.41
N LYS A 3 24.17 28.26 39.35
CA LYS A 3 23.80 27.32 38.27
C LYS A 3 22.30 27.07 38.36
N THR A 4 21.54 27.71 37.51
CA THR A 4 20.14 27.36 37.27
C THR A 4 20.14 26.00 36.55
N ASN A 5 19.91 24.96 37.32
CA ASN A 5 19.47 23.65 36.82
C ASN A 5 18.12 23.87 36.15
N ARG A 6 18.11 24.23 34.85
CA ARG A 6 16.96 24.05 34.00
C ARG A 6 16.91 22.55 33.68
N SER A 7 16.24 21.85 34.57
CA SER A 7 15.90 20.44 34.42
C SER A 7 15.14 20.25 33.11
N SER A 8 15.56 19.34 32.36
CA SER A 8 14.99 18.30 31.46
C SER A 8 13.46 18.03 31.48
N HIS A 9 12.64 19.01 31.87
CA HIS A 9 11.18 18.84 31.99
C HIS A 9 10.37 19.42 30.83
N ASP A 10 10.99 19.90 29.77
CA ASP A 10 10.34 20.14 28.48
C ASP A 10 10.62 18.99 27.51
N GLU A 11 10.49 17.74 27.98
CA GLU A 11 10.05 16.68 27.10
C GLU A 11 8.69 17.11 26.58
N LEU A 12 8.70 17.78 25.42
CA LEU A 12 7.50 17.97 24.64
C LEU A 12 6.74 16.64 24.70
N ASN A 13 5.54 16.66 25.27
CA ASN A 13 4.58 15.60 25.11
C ASN A 13 4.39 15.43 23.59
N LEU A 14 5.28 14.67 22.98
CA LEU A 14 5.13 14.16 21.63
C LEU A 14 3.83 13.38 21.70
N THR A 15 2.75 14.06 21.35
CA THR A 15 1.43 13.45 21.31
C THR A 15 1.60 12.21 20.45
N ASN A 16 1.52 11.04 21.08
CA ASN A 16 1.59 9.74 20.40
C ASN A 16 0.39 9.67 19.45
N TYR A 17 0.58 10.22 18.25
CA TYR A 17 -0.43 10.13 17.21
C TYR A 17 -0.55 8.66 16.81
N SER A 18 -1.73 8.09 17.05
CA SER A 18 -2.04 6.75 16.57
C SER A 18 -1.80 6.67 15.05
N ALA A 19 -1.20 5.57 14.57
CA ALA A 19 -0.95 5.34 13.15
C ALA A 19 -2.22 5.57 12.31
N MET A 20 -3.39 5.18 12.84
CA MET A 20 -4.68 5.39 12.19
C MET A 20 -5.03 6.87 12.00
N LYS A 21 -4.73 7.72 13.00
CA LYS A 21 -4.94 9.18 12.88
C LYS A 21 -4.03 9.80 11.82
N ASN A 22 -2.79 9.33 11.72
CA ASN A 22 -1.84 9.80 10.70
C ASN A 22 -2.28 9.41 9.30
N ILE A 23 -2.74 8.17 9.11
CA ILE A 23 -3.29 7.71 7.83
C ILE A 23 -4.52 8.55 7.43
N LEU A 24 -5.44 8.76 8.37
CA LEU A 24 -6.65 9.55 8.12
C LEU A 24 -6.33 11.01 7.77
N TYR A 25 -5.34 11.60 8.44
CA TYR A 25 -4.83 12.94 8.14
C TYR A 25 -4.27 13.03 6.73
N CYS A 26 -3.45 12.06 6.30
CA CYS A 26 -2.89 12.00 4.95
C CYS A 26 -4.00 11.87 3.89
N LEU A 27 -4.98 10.99 4.11
CA LEU A 27 -6.11 10.80 3.20
C LEU A 27 -6.97 12.07 3.10
N ASN A 28 -7.29 12.71 4.22
CA ASN A 28 -8.09 13.93 4.25
C ASN A 28 -7.40 15.08 3.51
N ASN A 29 -6.08 15.25 3.71
CA ASN A 29 -5.31 16.25 2.98
C ASN A 29 -5.24 15.95 1.48
N THR A 30 -5.17 14.69 1.10
CA THR A 30 -5.20 14.31 -0.33
C THR A 30 -6.52 14.70 -0.99
N VAL A 31 -7.64 14.54 -0.28
CA VAL A 31 -8.95 15.01 -0.75
C VAL A 31 -8.99 16.54 -0.85
N LYS A 32 -8.51 17.25 0.18
CA LYS A 32 -8.48 18.73 0.21
C LYS A 32 -7.62 19.33 -0.91
N CYS A 33 -6.54 18.64 -1.28
CA CYS A 33 -5.68 19.07 -2.39
C CYS A 33 -6.27 18.76 -3.78
N HIS A 34 -7.52 18.26 -3.86
CA HIS A 34 -8.16 17.85 -5.12
C HIS A 34 -7.27 16.92 -5.96
N SER A 35 -6.44 16.12 -5.31
CA SER A 35 -5.55 15.20 -6.01
C SER A 35 -6.33 13.98 -6.53
N PRO A 36 -6.17 13.60 -7.81
CA PRO A 36 -6.79 12.40 -8.36
C PRO A 36 -6.19 11.10 -7.80
N LEU A 37 -5.23 11.21 -6.87
CA LEU A 37 -4.49 10.08 -6.31
C LEU A 37 -5.41 8.99 -5.75
N LEU A 38 -6.44 9.35 -4.97
CA LEU A 38 -7.36 8.36 -4.39
C LEU A 38 -8.19 7.64 -5.46
N CYS A 39 -8.64 8.35 -6.49
CA CYS A 39 -9.35 7.74 -7.61
C CYS A 39 -8.46 6.77 -8.38
N LEU A 40 -7.20 7.14 -8.63
CA LEU A 40 -6.22 6.27 -9.27
C LEU A 40 -5.90 5.04 -8.41
N CYS A 41 -5.79 5.20 -7.09
CA CYS A 41 -5.59 4.08 -6.15
C CYS A 41 -6.78 3.12 -6.18
N SER A 42 -8.03 3.61 -6.16
CA SER A 42 -9.21 2.75 -6.24
C SER A 42 -9.29 1.98 -7.57
N LEU A 43 -8.98 2.63 -8.68
CA LEU A 43 -8.93 1.97 -9.99
C LEU A 43 -7.81 0.90 -10.04
N LYS A 44 -6.66 1.19 -9.45
CA LYS A 44 -5.57 0.21 -9.35
C LYS A 44 -5.94 -0.99 -8.49
N ILE A 45 -6.65 -0.80 -7.40
CA ILE A 45 -7.14 -1.89 -6.54
C ILE A 45 -8.09 -2.81 -7.35
N LEU A 46 -9.00 -2.23 -8.11
CA LEU A 46 -9.93 -3.01 -8.95
C LEU A 46 -9.19 -3.84 -10.01
N ILE A 47 -8.27 -3.23 -10.75
CA ILE A 47 -7.49 -3.94 -11.78
C ILE A 47 -6.58 -5.00 -11.13
N GLY A 48 -5.93 -4.66 -10.01
CA GLY A 48 -5.07 -5.58 -9.28
C GLY A 48 -5.79 -6.81 -8.71
N THR A 49 -7.09 -6.70 -8.43
CA THR A 49 -7.92 -7.86 -8.02
C THR A 49 -8.45 -8.65 -9.22
N LEU A 50 -8.72 -8.01 -10.35
CA LEU A 50 -9.22 -8.67 -11.55
C LEU A 50 -8.18 -9.62 -12.19
N ILE A 51 -6.92 -9.23 -12.22
CA ILE A 51 -5.85 -10.04 -12.84
C ILE A 51 -5.76 -11.45 -12.24
N PRO A 52 -5.59 -11.64 -10.91
CA PRO A 52 -5.53 -12.99 -10.33
C PRO A 52 -6.84 -13.76 -10.47
N ILE A 53 -8.00 -13.10 -10.45
CA ILE A 53 -9.30 -13.76 -10.68
C ILE A 53 -9.35 -14.36 -12.11
N LEU A 54 -9.02 -13.56 -13.12
CA LEU A 54 -8.96 -14.04 -14.51
C LEU A 54 -7.95 -15.17 -14.66
N THR A 55 -6.76 -15.05 -14.07
CA THR A 55 -5.74 -16.10 -14.14
C THR A 55 -6.22 -17.42 -13.54
N THR A 56 -7.03 -17.36 -12.47
CA THR A 56 -7.59 -18.56 -11.82
C THR A 56 -8.73 -19.20 -12.63
N ILE A 57 -9.52 -18.42 -13.34
CA ILE A 57 -10.64 -18.90 -14.15
C ILE A 57 -10.16 -19.57 -15.45
N LEU A 58 -9.04 -19.14 -16.01
CA LEU A 58 -8.52 -19.63 -17.28
C LEU A 58 -8.34 -21.16 -17.32
N PRO A 59 -7.68 -21.82 -16.35
CA PRO A 59 -7.56 -23.29 -16.35
C PRO A 59 -8.92 -24.01 -16.34
N LYS A 60 -9.89 -23.48 -15.60
CA LYS A 60 -11.25 -24.04 -15.54
C LYS A 60 -11.90 -24.05 -16.92
N ILE A 61 -11.89 -22.92 -17.62
CA ILE A 61 -12.47 -22.80 -18.96
C ILE A 61 -11.78 -23.74 -19.95
N VAL A 62 -10.44 -23.84 -19.90
CA VAL A 62 -9.68 -24.75 -20.78
C VAL A 62 -10.08 -26.20 -20.53
N ILE A 63 -10.19 -26.65 -19.30
CA ILE A 63 -10.60 -28.01 -18.93
C ILE A 63 -12.04 -28.30 -19.41
N GLU A 64 -12.97 -27.37 -19.20
CA GLU A 64 -14.36 -27.48 -19.64
C GLU A 64 -14.45 -27.64 -21.19
N MET A 65 -13.68 -26.84 -21.94
CA MET A 65 -13.66 -26.91 -23.41
C MET A 65 -13.05 -28.22 -23.92
N ILE A 66 -12.02 -28.75 -23.28
CA ILE A 66 -11.41 -30.04 -23.62
C ILE A 66 -12.40 -31.18 -23.33
N THR A 67 -13.04 -31.15 -22.16
CA THR A 67 -14.01 -32.18 -21.76
C THR A 67 -15.24 -32.19 -22.70
N ALA A 68 -15.66 -31.02 -23.17
CA ALA A 68 -16.74 -30.86 -24.15
C ALA A 68 -16.32 -31.22 -25.57
N LYS A 69 -15.09 -31.73 -25.78
CA LYS A 69 -14.54 -32.12 -27.13
C LYS A 69 -14.72 -31.01 -28.18
N GLN A 70 -14.56 -29.76 -27.79
CA GLN A 70 -14.65 -28.63 -28.71
C GLN A 70 -13.49 -28.65 -29.73
N SER A 71 -13.74 -28.05 -30.92
CA SER A 71 -12.70 -27.98 -31.94
C SER A 71 -11.47 -27.20 -31.45
N VAL A 72 -10.28 -27.65 -31.90
CA VAL A 72 -8.98 -27.02 -31.55
C VAL A 72 -8.97 -25.54 -31.88
N TYR A 73 -9.65 -25.12 -32.94
CA TYR A 73 -9.74 -23.71 -33.31
C TYR A 73 -10.48 -22.86 -32.26
N LYS A 74 -11.60 -23.37 -31.73
CA LYS A 74 -12.35 -22.69 -30.66
C LYS A 74 -11.55 -22.59 -29.37
N LEU A 75 -10.83 -23.65 -29.02
CA LEU A 75 -9.94 -23.66 -27.86
C LEU A 75 -8.82 -22.63 -28.01
N ALA A 76 -8.14 -22.59 -29.17
CA ALA A 76 -7.08 -21.63 -29.44
C ALA A 76 -7.58 -20.19 -29.41
N SER A 77 -8.75 -19.91 -30.02
CA SER A 77 -9.33 -18.55 -29.99
C SER A 77 -9.71 -18.09 -28.58
N ALA A 78 -10.23 -18.99 -27.74
CA ALA A 78 -10.55 -18.67 -26.34
C ALA A 78 -9.29 -18.35 -25.55
N ILE A 79 -8.24 -19.17 -25.66
CA ILE A 79 -6.96 -18.91 -24.99
C ILE A 79 -6.35 -17.57 -25.44
N LEU A 80 -6.36 -17.30 -26.75
CA LEU A 80 -5.81 -16.06 -27.30
C LEU A 80 -6.57 -14.82 -26.80
N SER A 81 -7.90 -14.89 -26.74
CA SER A 81 -8.75 -13.83 -26.20
C SER A 81 -8.46 -13.57 -24.73
N PHE A 82 -8.29 -14.62 -23.92
CA PHE A 82 -7.92 -14.51 -22.51
C PHE A 82 -6.54 -13.91 -22.32
N MET A 83 -5.55 -14.37 -23.07
CA MET A 83 -4.19 -13.83 -23.04
C MET A 83 -4.18 -12.36 -23.44
N GLY A 84 -4.94 -11.97 -24.46
CA GLY A 84 -5.11 -10.59 -24.88
C GLY A 84 -5.71 -9.72 -23.79
N SER A 85 -6.77 -10.20 -23.12
CA SER A 85 -7.40 -9.45 -22.01
C SER A 85 -6.46 -9.27 -20.81
N LEU A 86 -5.69 -10.31 -20.45
CA LEU A 86 -4.69 -10.23 -19.40
C LEU A 86 -3.55 -9.26 -19.76
N ALA A 87 -3.11 -9.24 -21.03
CA ALA A 87 -2.07 -8.31 -21.48
C ALA A 87 -2.54 -6.85 -21.39
N ILE A 88 -3.79 -6.57 -21.78
CA ILE A 88 -4.40 -5.23 -21.66
C ILE A 88 -4.49 -4.80 -20.18
N LEU A 89 -5.01 -5.68 -19.32
CA LEU A 89 -5.13 -5.39 -17.89
C LEU A 89 -3.77 -5.18 -17.22
N SER A 90 -2.76 -5.99 -17.54
CA SER A 90 -1.40 -5.83 -17.02
C SER A 90 -0.74 -4.54 -17.52
N GLY A 91 -1.01 -4.16 -18.77
CA GLY A 91 -0.57 -2.86 -19.31
C GLY A 91 -1.22 -1.69 -18.58
N ALA A 92 -2.53 -1.78 -18.35
CA ALA A 92 -3.28 -0.77 -17.59
C ALA A 92 -2.79 -0.65 -16.14
N ASP A 93 -2.48 -1.77 -15.46
CA ASP A 93 -1.93 -1.77 -14.10
C ASP A 93 -0.57 -1.04 -14.03
N LYS A 94 0.33 -1.32 -14.97
CA LYS A 94 1.62 -0.63 -15.07
C LYS A 94 1.47 0.86 -15.36
N PHE A 95 0.54 1.22 -16.24
CA PHE A 95 0.25 2.61 -16.55
C PHE A 95 -0.30 3.37 -15.34
N LEU A 96 -1.25 2.78 -14.61
CA LEU A 96 -1.76 3.35 -13.35
C LEU A 96 -0.67 3.48 -12.30
N THR A 97 0.24 2.52 -12.19
CA THR A 97 1.39 2.60 -11.28
C THR A 97 2.22 3.85 -11.56
N LYS A 98 2.49 4.14 -12.83
CA LYS A 98 3.24 5.33 -13.25
C LYS A 98 2.49 6.62 -12.91
N LEU A 99 1.17 6.67 -13.15
CA LEU A 99 0.36 7.83 -12.81
C LEU A 99 0.31 8.08 -11.29
N ILE A 100 0.11 7.03 -10.50
CA ILE A 100 0.12 7.08 -9.03
C ILE A 100 1.47 7.60 -8.54
N TYR A 101 2.56 7.14 -9.13
CA TYR A 101 3.91 7.61 -8.77
C TYR A 101 4.06 9.12 -8.95
N HIS A 102 3.61 9.68 -10.08
CA HIS A 102 3.63 11.12 -10.32
C HIS A 102 2.78 11.89 -9.31
N GLN A 103 1.60 11.37 -8.96
CA GLN A 103 0.74 12.03 -7.99
C GLN A 103 1.30 11.96 -6.56
N LYS A 104 1.94 10.85 -6.18
CA LYS A 104 2.66 10.73 -4.90
C LYS A 104 3.78 11.75 -4.80
N PHE A 105 4.55 11.93 -5.86
CA PHE A 105 5.62 12.94 -5.90
C PHE A 105 5.07 14.36 -5.69
N ARG A 106 3.95 14.71 -6.34
CA ARG A 106 3.28 16.00 -6.11
C ARG A 106 2.85 16.18 -4.66
N MET A 107 2.31 15.12 -4.02
CA MET A 107 1.93 15.16 -2.61
C MET A 107 3.15 15.33 -1.70
N ASN A 108 4.24 14.61 -1.95
CA ASN A 108 5.49 14.78 -1.19
C ASN A 108 5.99 16.21 -1.29
N THR A 109 6.02 16.80 -2.48
CA THR A 109 6.42 18.21 -2.70
C THR A 109 5.51 19.18 -1.96
N PHE A 110 4.20 18.92 -1.92
CA PHE A 110 3.25 19.72 -1.17
C PHE A 110 3.58 19.74 0.34
N TYR A 111 3.80 18.56 0.94
CA TYR A 111 4.15 18.47 2.36
C TYR A 111 5.52 19.05 2.65
N LEU A 112 6.50 18.82 1.77
CA LEU A 112 7.84 19.41 1.89
C LEU A 112 7.79 20.94 1.88
N LYS A 113 6.98 21.53 0.98
CA LYS A 113 6.75 22.98 0.94
C LYS A 113 6.16 23.50 2.25
N HIS A 114 5.15 22.80 2.80
CA HIS A 114 4.55 23.18 4.07
C HIS A 114 5.53 23.11 5.25
N ALA A 115 6.34 22.05 5.31
CA ALA A 115 7.38 21.90 6.33
C ALA A 115 8.44 23.01 6.23
N ALA A 116 8.87 23.34 5.00
CA ALA A 116 9.83 24.42 4.75
C ALA A 116 9.25 25.79 5.14
N LEU A 117 8.02 26.10 4.71
CA LEU A 117 7.36 27.35 5.07
C LEU A 117 7.21 27.50 6.58
N LYS A 118 6.82 26.43 7.29
CA LYS A 118 6.71 26.46 8.75
C LYS A 118 8.07 26.71 9.41
N GLY A 119 9.15 26.14 8.87
CA GLY A 119 10.51 26.42 9.36
C GLY A 119 10.93 27.87 9.15
N LEU A 120 10.57 28.48 8.01
CA LEU A 120 10.91 29.87 7.69
C LEU A 120 10.08 30.91 8.47
N THR A 121 8.83 30.58 8.82
CA THR A 121 7.90 31.49 9.50
C THR A 121 7.91 31.34 11.01
N THR A 122 8.67 30.39 11.54
CA THR A 122 8.78 30.17 12.99
C THR A 122 9.77 31.16 13.61
N ASP A 123 9.48 31.63 14.83
CA ASP A 123 10.34 32.55 15.58
C ASP A 123 11.76 31.99 15.75
N TYR A 124 12.74 32.90 15.73
CA TYR A 124 14.17 32.57 15.83
C TYR A 124 14.49 31.73 17.09
N ILE A 125 13.87 32.01 18.20
CA ILE A 125 14.03 31.26 19.46
C ILE A 125 13.67 29.78 19.30
N ASN A 126 12.62 29.50 18.55
CA ASN A 126 12.21 28.12 18.27
C ASN A 126 13.15 27.43 17.25
N GLN A 127 13.72 28.19 16.31
CA GLN A 127 14.69 27.66 15.34
C GLN A 127 16.02 27.26 16.00
N GLU A 128 16.42 27.88 17.09
CA GLU A 128 17.59 27.50 17.88
C GLU A 128 17.34 26.26 18.77
N ASN A 129 16.07 25.92 19.00
CA ASN A 129 15.73 24.76 19.81
C ASN A 129 16.12 23.45 19.08
N GLY A 130 16.99 22.65 19.69
CA GLY A 130 17.45 21.37 19.14
C GLY A 130 16.33 20.40 18.85
N ILE A 131 15.23 20.43 19.63
CA ILE A 131 14.06 19.58 19.41
C ILE A 131 13.32 19.99 18.13
N PHE A 132 13.15 21.28 17.91
CA PHE A 132 12.51 21.78 16.68
C PHE A 132 13.32 21.40 15.43
N ARG A 133 14.65 21.57 15.47
CA ARG A 133 15.54 21.16 14.37
C ARG A 133 15.44 19.67 14.07
N LYS A 134 15.39 18.82 15.10
CA LYS A 134 15.21 17.38 14.95
C LYS A 134 13.87 17.04 14.28
N LEU A 135 12.77 17.60 14.77
CA LEU A 135 11.44 17.39 14.19
C LEU A 135 11.33 17.90 12.75
N GLN A 136 11.99 19.01 12.45
CA GLN A 136 12.06 19.54 11.08
C GLN A 136 12.84 18.61 10.18
N ALA A 137 14.00 18.09 10.60
CA ALA A 137 14.78 17.13 9.84
C ALA A 137 14.00 15.84 9.59
N GLU A 138 13.34 15.28 10.61
CA GLU A 138 12.47 14.11 10.48
C GLU A 138 11.30 14.36 9.51
N SER A 139 10.69 15.55 9.53
CA SER A 139 9.60 15.90 8.61
C SER A 139 10.08 16.00 7.16
N PHE A 140 11.31 16.48 6.92
CA PHE A 140 11.93 16.47 5.60
C PHE A 140 12.24 15.05 5.13
N GLU A 141 12.78 14.21 5.99
CA GLU A 141 13.04 12.80 5.70
C GLU A 141 11.77 12.04 5.34
N CYS A 142 10.68 12.28 6.07
CA CYS A 142 9.37 11.67 5.81
C CYS A 142 8.81 12.02 4.42
N CYS A 143 9.19 13.15 3.85
CA CYS A 143 8.68 13.63 2.55
C CYS A 143 9.71 13.48 1.42
N ASN A 144 10.98 13.19 1.72
CA ASN A 144 12.05 13.17 0.75
C ASN A 144 12.21 11.78 0.12
N GLY A 145 12.22 11.76 -1.21
CA GLY A 145 12.50 10.56 -2.00
C GLY A 145 11.29 9.69 -2.33
N ASN A 146 11.55 8.74 -3.21
CA ASN A 146 10.55 7.85 -3.80
C ASN A 146 10.01 6.79 -2.83
N TYR A 147 10.79 6.47 -1.81
CA TYR A 147 10.48 5.50 -0.76
C TYR A 147 10.18 6.18 0.57
N SER A 148 9.78 7.45 0.52
CA SER A 148 9.43 8.19 1.73
C SER A 148 8.30 7.49 2.49
N PRO A 149 8.30 7.54 3.83
CA PRO A 149 7.24 6.98 4.65
C PRO A 149 5.85 7.45 4.21
N LEU A 150 5.72 8.69 3.78
CA LEU A 150 4.48 9.26 3.25
C LEU A 150 4.02 8.56 1.96
N SER A 151 4.93 8.30 1.02
CA SER A 151 4.62 7.56 -0.22
C SER A 151 4.23 6.10 0.06
N ASN A 152 4.86 5.48 1.06
CA ASN A 152 4.59 4.09 1.44
C ASN A 152 3.19 3.89 2.03
N ILE A 153 2.61 4.89 2.69
CA ILE A 153 1.23 4.81 3.21
C ILE A 153 0.25 4.43 2.09
N TYR A 154 0.34 5.09 0.94
CA TYR A 154 -0.55 4.80 -0.20
C TYR A 154 -0.30 3.40 -0.78
N GLU A 155 0.96 2.96 -0.84
CA GLU A 155 1.28 1.60 -1.33
C GLU A 155 0.76 0.51 -0.40
N ILE A 156 0.93 0.70 0.91
CA ILE A 156 0.43 -0.22 1.92
C ILE A 156 -1.10 -0.29 1.85
N LEU A 157 -1.79 0.86 1.72
CA LEU A 157 -3.24 0.90 1.58
C LEU A 157 -3.71 0.16 0.33
N ILE A 158 -3.07 0.39 -0.84
CA ILE A 158 -3.40 -0.32 -2.07
C ILE A 158 -3.22 -1.82 -1.88
N LYS A 159 -2.07 -2.26 -1.37
CA LYS A 159 -1.77 -3.68 -1.13
C LYS A 159 -2.77 -4.32 -0.16
N LEU A 160 -3.09 -3.63 0.94
CA LEU A 160 -4.02 -4.12 1.95
C LEU A 160 -5.44 -4.26 1.39
N CYS A 161 -5.94 -3.25 0.69
CA CYS A 161 -7.26 -3.30 0.06
C CYS A 161 -7.32 -4.38 -1.04
N THR A 162 -6.30 -4.49 -1.88
CA THR A 162 -6.23 -5.52 -2.93
C THR A 162 -6.21 -6.92 -2.33
N SER A 163 -5.44 -7.14 -1.26
CA SER A 163 -5.37 -8.42 -0.55
C SER A 163 -6.69 -8.77 0.12
N PHE A 164 -7.36 -7.79 0.73
CA PHE A 164 -8.66 -7.99 1.37
C PHE A 164 -9.75 -8.35 0.35
N LEU A 165 -9.81 -7.64 -0.77
CA LEU A 165 -10.75 -7.98 -1.86
C LEU A 165 -10.43 -9.34 -2.47
N GLY A 166 -9.16 -9.63 -2.72
CA GLY A 166 -8.72 -10.94 -3.21
C GLY A 166 -9.13 -12.06 -2.26
N LEU A 167 -8.87 -11.89 -0.96
CA LEU A 167 -9.27 -12.86 0.06
C LEU A 167 -10.79 -13.07 0.09
N SER A 168 -11.59 -11.99 -0.04
CA SER A 168 -13.05 -12.07 -0.06
C SER A 168 -13.56 -12.85 -1.28
N VAL A 169 -13.01 -12.60 -2.46
CA VAL A 169 -13.43 -13.30 -3.69
C VAL A 169 -12.99 -14.76 -3.67
N PHE A 170 -11.71 -15.04 -3.41
CA PHE A 170 -11.21 -16.41 -3.36
C PHE A 170 -11.78 -17.19 -2.19
N GLY A 171 -11.98 -16.55 -1.03
CA GLY A 171 -12.63 -17.14 0.13
C GLY A 171 -14.05 -17.58 -0.19
N SER A 172 -14.84 -16.76 -0.88
CA SER A 172 -16.19 -17.12 -1.29
C SER A 172 -16.23 -18.31 -2.28
N MET A 173 -15.26 -18.37 -3.18
CA MET A 173 -15.11 -19.53 -4.09
C MET A 173 -14.75 -20.83 -3.34
N LEU A 174 -13.85 -20.75 -2.37
CA LEU A 174 -13.41 -21.90 -1.59
C LEU A 174 -14.51 -22.46 -0.66
N ILE A 175 -15.33 -21.59 -0.07
CA ILE A 175 -16.47 -21.98 0.76
C ILE A 175 -17.44 -22.89 -0.02
N GLN A 176 -17.62 -22.64 -1.32
CA GLN A 176 -18.49 -23.43 -2.18
C GLN A 176 -17.96 -24.84 -2.46
N ILE A 177 -16.65 -25.06 -2.33
CA ILE A 177 -16.02 -26.35 -2.62
C ILE A 177 -16.01 -27.23 -1.38
N HIS A 178 -15.36 -26.84 -0.30
CA HIS A 178 -15.32 -27.61 0.95
C HIS A 178 -14.74 -26.78 2.11
N TRP A 179 -15.42 -26.77 3.26
CA TRP A 179 -15.00 -26.06 4.46
C TRP A 179 -13.62 -26.49 4.99
N GLY A 180 -13.28 -27.79 4.81
CA GLY A 180 -12.01 -28.33 5.26
C GLY A 180 -10.79 -27.66 4.61
N ILE A 181 -10.91 -27.19 3.36
CA ILE A 181 -9.83 -26.49 2.65
C ILE A 181 -9.51 -25.16 3.33
N ILE A 182 -10.53 -24.45 3.81
CA ILE A 182 -10.35 -23.15 4.48
C ILE A 182 -9.60 -23.34 5.81
N ILE A 183 -9.98 -24.35 6.60
CA ILE A 183 -9.31 -24.65 7.87
C ILE A 183 -7.85 -25.00 7.61
N PHE A 184 -7.57 -25.84 6.62
CA PHE A 184 -6.21 -26.20 6.24
C PHE A 184 -5.38 -24.98 5.80
N LEU A 185 -5.95 -24.07 5.00
CA LEU A 185 -5.28 -22.82 4.59
C LEU A 185 -4.99 -21.90 5.76
N ILE A 186 -5.92 -21.76 6.72
CA ILE A 186 -5.69 -20.96 7.92
C ILE A 186 -4.52 -21.52 8.71
N ILE A 187 -4.52 -22.84 8.95
CA ILE A 187 -3.45 -23.51 9.70
C ILE A 187 -2.09 -23.32 9.03
N THR A 188 -2.01 -23.56 7.72
CA THR A 188 -0.75 -23.38 6.95
C THR A 188 -0.28 -21.94 6.95
N THR A 189 -1.19 -20.96 6.88
CA THR A 189 -0.85 -19.53 6.93
C THR A 189 -0.30 -19.13 8.30
N VAL A 190 -0.91 -19.61 9.39
CA VAL A 190 -0.44 -19.37 10.75
C VAL A 190 0.94 -19.98 10.96
N ILE A 191 1.15 -21.23 10.53
CA ILE A 191 2.47 -21.89 10.61
C ILE A 191 3.53 -21.10 9.81
N SER A 192 3.22 -20.70 8.58
CA SER A 192 4.12 -19.90 7.74
C SER A 192 4.46 -18.56 8.37
N TYR A 193 3.50 -17.90 9.02
CA TYR A 193 3.75 -16.66 9.75
C TYR A 193 4.74 -16.84 10.90
N TYR A 194 4.55 -17.87 11.73
CA TYR A 194 5.46 -18.19 12.84
C TYR A 194 6.87 -18.55 12.36
N LEU A 195 6.98 -19.33 11.28
CA LEU A 195 8.27 -19.68 10.69
C LEU A 195 9.00 -18.45 10.16
N ASN A 196 8.31 -17.57 9.43
CA ASN A 196 8.89 -16.33 8.91
C ASN A 196 9.37 -15.41 10.05
N GLN A 197 8.62 -15.27 11.12
CA GLN A 197 9.07 -14.49 12.28
C GLN A 197 10.34 -15.05 12.91
N LYS A 198 10.44 -16.39 13.04
CA LYS A 198 11.66 -17.04 13.55
C LYS A 198 12.86 -16.84 12.62
N ILE A 199 12.66 -16.96 11.31
CA ILE A 199 13.73 -16.74 10.31
C ILE A 199 14.24 -15.31 10.38
N ILE A 200 13.35 -14.31 10.45
CA ILE A 200 13.74 -12.89 10.56
C ILE A 200 14.51 -12.64 11.86
N ALA A 201 14.08 -13.22 12.97
CA ALA A 201 14.78 -13.10 14.24
C ALA A 201 16.19 -13.73 14.19
N TRP A 202 16.38 -14.84 13.46
CA TRP A 202 17.68 -15.50 13.27
C TRP A 202 18.61 -14.74 12.33
N THR A 203 18.06 -14.06 11.32
CA THR A 203 18.88 -13.24 10.39
C THR A 203 19.26 -11.88 10.96
N ALA A 204 18.61 -11.44 12.02
CA ALA A 204 18.88 -10.17 12.71
C ALA A 204 19.83 -10.32 13.92
N ALA A 205 20.19 -11.55 14.31
CA ALA A 205 21.15 -11.88 15.37
C ALA A 205 22.53 -12.16 14.79
#